data_cfd5bdf8d6d02b225db9771c7799d009
#
_entry.id   cfd5bdf8d6d02b225db9771c7799d009
#
_cell.length_a   1.000
_cell.length_b   1.000
_cell.length_c   1.000
_cell.angle_alpha   90.00
_cell.angle_beta   90.00
_cell.angle_gamma   90.00
#
_symmetry.space_group_name_H-M   'P 1'
#
loop_
_entity.id
_entity.type
_entity.pdbx_description
1 polymer ?
#
loop_
_entity_poly.entity_id
_entity_poly.type
_entity_poly.pdbx_seq_one_letter_code
_entity_poly.pdbx_strand_id
1 'polypeptide(L)'
;MEVDEPQTGEPDIPGRWNHVRKLLERRGPFTHPNFEPSPDTLTYLRETCKILVIGAGGLGCELLKDLVLMGFKTVHVIDMDTIDISNLNRQFLFRQSDVGRYKAEVAAEFINKRIPGSNVVPHNCMIQDFDEEFYSQFHLIVCGLDSIVARRWINGMVMSLLDYDEDGALLQKTLIPIVDGGTEGFKGNARVILPGITACIECTLDLFPPQVNFPLCTIAHTPRLPEHCVEYVRLLLWPKENPFSNEGEDALPIDGDDPQHITWIFEKSVERANQVKLEFASM
;
A
#
# COMPACT_ATOMS: atom_id res chain seq x y z
N MET A 1 11.89 27.66 -19.37
CA MET A 1 11.40 26.31 -19.64
C MET A 1 9.89 26.41 -19.56
N GLU A 2 9.25 26.34 -20.70
CA GLU A 2 7.78 26.32 -20.80
C GLU A 2 7.30 25.03 -20.17
N VAL A 3 6.43 25.15 -19.19
CA VAL A 3 5.72 24.03 -18.59
C VAL A 3 4.61 23.70 -19.56
N ASP A 4 4.73 22.55 -20.25
CA ASP A 4 3.67 22.01 -21.10
C ASP A 4 2.38 21.90 -20.29
N GLU A 5 1.37 22.69 -20.65
CA GLU A 5 0.02 22.55 -20.12
C GLU A 5 -0.50 21.13 -20.46
N PRO A 6 -1.17 20.44 -19.51
CA PRO A 6 -1.71 19.13 -19.78
C PRO A 6 -2.72 19.22 -20.92
N GLN A 7 -2.47 18.47 -21.98
CA GLN A 7 -3.34 18.39 -23.15
C GLN A 7 -4.79 18.10 -22.71
N THR A 8 -5.68 19.02 -23.01
CA THR A 8 -7.13 18.93 -22.81
C THR A 8 -7.63 17.63 -23.47
N GLY A 9 -8.26 16.80 -22.66
CA GLY A 9 -8.54 15.41 -22.87
C GLY A 9 -9.19 15.05 -24.21
N GLU A 10 -8.76 13.91 -24.75
CA GLU A 10 -9.52 13.20 -25.78
C GLU A 10 -10.96 13.00 -25.32
N PRO A 11 -11.94 13.18 -26.23
CA PRO A 11 -13.33 13.02 -25.88
C PRO A 11 -13.61 11.60 -25.35
N ASP A 12 -14.34 11.52 -24.24
CA ASP A 12 -14.72 10.24 -23.65
C ASP A 12 -15.39 9.33 -24.70
N ILE A 13 -15.02 8.07 -24.71
CA ILE A 13 -15.62 7.08 -25.61
C ILE A 13 -17.13 7.01 -25.29
N PRO A 14 -18.00 7.19 -26.31
CA PRO A 14 -19.46 7.15 -26.06
C PRO A 14 -19.89 5.87 -25.34
N GLY A 15 -20.65 6.03 -24.26
CA GLY A 15 -21.15 4.91 -23.48
C GLY A 15 -20.18 4.29 -22.47
N ARG A 16 -18.94 4.76 -22.37
CA ARG A 16 -17.91 4.25 -21.42
C ARG A 16 -18.43 4.15 -20.00
N TRP A 17 -19.19 5.13 -19.55
CA TRP A 17 -19.68 5.22 -18.18
C TRP A 17 -21.08 4.65 -17.93
N ASN A 18 -21.69 4.02 -18.93
CA ASN A 18 -23.09 3.52 -18.82
C ASN A 18 -23.28 2.53 -17.67
N HIS A 19 -22.27 1.69 -17.36
CA HIS A 19 -22.37 0.74 -16.26
C HIS A 19 -22.21 1.42 -14.91
N VAL A 20 -21.30 2.39 -14.80
CA VAL A 20 -21.09 3.17 -13.57
C VAL A 20 -22.34 4.01 -13.28
N ARG A 21 -22.92 4.68 -14.29
CA ARG A 21 -24.18 5.43 -14.16
C ARG A 21 -25.31 4.57 -13.60
N LYS A 22 -25.42 3.30 -14.02
CA LYS A 22 -26.43 2.39 -13.48
C LYS A 22 -26.32 2.16 -11.97
N LEU A 23 -25.12 2.30 -11.39
CA LEU A 23 -24.90 2.21 -9.93
C LEU A 23 -25.18 3.53 -9.23
N LEU A 24 -24.83 4.65 -9.86
CA LEU A 24 -24.89 5.98 -9.25
C LEU A 24 -26.24 6.66 -9.39
N GLU A 25 -27.01 6.36 -10.45
CA GLU A 25 -28.27 7.04 -10.80
C GLU A 25 -29.53 6.26 -10.36
N ARG A 26 -29.38 5.15 -9.64
CA ARG A 26 -30.50 4.37 -9.11
C ARG A 26 -30.14 3.63 -7.83
N ARG A 27 -31.15 3.39 -7.00
CA ARG A 27 -30.98 2.51 -5.83
C ARG A 27 -30.96 1.05 -6.26
N GLY A 28 -30.07 0.28 -5.65
CA GLY A 28 -30.00 -1.18 -5.75
C GLY A 28 -30.35 -1.84 -4.42
N PRO A 29 -30.43 -3.19 -4.37
CA PRO A 29 -30.82 -3.93 -3.18
C PRO A 29 -29.82 -3.78 -2.01
N PHE A 30 -28.57 -3.39 -2.29
CA PHE A 30 -27.51 -3.20 -1.30
C PHE A 30 -27.16 -1.71 -1.09
N THR A 31 -27.93 -0.81 -1.64
CA THR A 31 -27.67 0.63 -1.50
C THR A 31 -28.04 1.08 -0.09
N HIS A 32 -27.12 1.83 0.56
CA HIS A 32 -27.38 2.40 1.87
C HIS A 32 -28.65 3.29 1.83
N PRO A 33 -29.51 3.27 2.89
CA PRO A 33 -30.75 4.05 2.91
C PRO A 33 -30.57 5.54 2.64
N ASN A 34 -29.47 6.13 3.07
CA ASN A 34 -29.17 7.55 2.92
C ASN A 34 -28.52 7.89 1.56
N PHE A 35 -28.33 6.91 0.68
CA PHE A 35 -27.79 7.18 -0.65
C PHE A 35 -28.85 7.81 -1.53
N GLU A 36 -28.54 8.96 -2.08
CA GLU A 36 -29.38 9.69 -3.02
C GLU A 36 -28.80 9.53 -4.43
N PRO A 37 -29.47 8.76 -5.31
CA PRO A 37 -29.03 8.62 -6.69
C PRO A 37 -29.07 9.95 -7.43
N SER A 38 -27.98 10.29 -8.13
CA SER A 38 -27.92 11.52 -8.93
C SER A 38 -27.02 11.31 -10.15
N PRO A 39 -27.38 11.90 -11.31
CA PRO A 39 -26.51 11.98 -12.47
C PRO A 39 -25.24 12.80 -12.19
N ASP A 40 -25.27 13.71 -11.21
CA ASP A 40 -24.14 14.57 -10.85
C ASP A 40 -23.06 13.83 -10.08
N THR A 41 -23.39 12.66 -9.49
CA THR A 41 -22.43 11.86 -8.73
C THR A 41 -21.23 11.44 -9.59
N LEU A 42 -21.45 11.05 -10.84
CA LEU A 42 -20.35 10.71 -11.74
C LEU A 42 -19.46 11.93 -12.04
N THR A 43 -20.06 13.09 -12.25
CA THR A 43 -19.32 14.34 -12.47
C THR A 43 -18.47 14.69 -11.25
N TYR A 44 -19.03 14.57 -10.04
CA TYR A 44 -18.29 14.74 -8.80
C TYR A 44 -17.11 13.79 -8.69
N LEU A 45 -17.29 12.48 -8.96
CA LEU A 45 -16.21 11.47 -8.91
C LEU A 45 -15.08 11.78 -9.91
N ARG A 46 -15.43 12.36 -11.07
CA ARG A 46 -14.45 12.66 -12.12
C ARG A 46 -13.73 13.98 -11.93
N GLU A 47 -14.41 14.99 -11.45
CA GLU A 47 -13.89 16.37 -11.49
C GLU A 47 -13.46 16.89 -10.12
N THR A 48 -14.08 16.40 -9.05
CA THR A 48 -13.85 16.91 -7.70
C THR A 48 -13.16 15.88 -6.80
N CYS A 49 -13.58 14.62 -6.89
CA CYS A 49 -13.10 13.59 -5.97
C CYS A 49 -11.63 13.27 -6.20
N LYS A 50 -10.82 13.40 -5.15
CA LYS A 50 -9.42 12.99 -5.12
C LYS A 50 -9.26 11.79 -4.21
N ILE A 51 -8.60 10.74 -4.71
CA ILE A 51 -8.30 9.54 -3.94
C ILE A 51 -6.80 9.42 -3.72
N LEU A 52 -6.42 9.01 -2.54
CA LEU A 52 -5.06 8.61 -2.24
C LEU A 52 -5.00 7.08 -2.12
N VAL A 53 -4.15 6.45 -2.92
CA VAL A 53 -3.79 5.04 -2.81
C VAL A 53 -2.42 4.95 -2.15
N ILE A 54 -2.30 4.19 -1.08
CA ILE A 54 -1.03 3.97 -0.38
C ILE A 54 -0.58 2.53 -0.64
N GLY A 55 0.54 2.41 -1.34
CA GLY A 55 1.12 1.16 -1.82
C GLY A 55 0.79 0.86 -3.28
N ALA A 56 1.81 0.63 -4.10
CA ALA A 56 1.73 0.19 -5.49
C ALA A 56 2.23 -1.26 -5.65
N GLY A 57 2.00 -2.09 -4.63
CA GLY A 57 2.26 -3.52 -4.65
C GLY A 57 1.22 -4.31 -5.45
N GLY A 58 1.07 -5.61 -5.18
CA GLY A 58 0.11 -6.46 -5.89
C GLY A 58 -1.33 -5.95 -5.79
N LEU A 59 -1.79 -5.64 -4.58
CA LEU A 59 -3.12 -5.07 -4.37
C LEU A 59 -3.24 -3.65 -4.92
N GLY A 60 -2.21 -2.81 -4.72
CA GLY A 60 -2.21 -1.43 -5.20
C GLY A 60 -2.30 -1.32 -6.72
N CYS A 61 -1.63 -2.18 -7.46
CA CYS A 61 -1.73 -2.24 -8.92
C CYS A 61 -3.18 -2.47 -9.40
N GLU A 62 -3.89 -3.40 -8.76
CA GLU A 62 -5.28 -3.69 -9.11
C GLU A 62 -6.21 -2.55 -8.68
N LEU A 63 -6.02 -2.00 -7.46
CA LEU A 63 -6.80 -0.87 -6.96
C LEU A 63 -6.69 0.36 -7.86
N LEU A 64 -5.48 0.75 -8.27
CA LEU A 64 -5.26 1.87 -9.17
C LEU A 64 -6.01 1.70 -10.49
N LYS A 65 -5.91 0.53 -11.09
CA LYS A 65 -6.61 0.19 -12.33
C LYS A 65 -8.12 0.28 -12.15
N ASP A 66 -8.64 -0.37 -11.11
CA ASP A 66 -10.08 -0.51 -10.91
C ASP A 66 -10.73 0.83 -10.54
N LEU A 67 -10.11 1.63 -9.67
CA LEU A 67 -10.60 2.96 -9.30
C LEU A 67 -10.72 3.87 -10.53
N VAL A 68 -9.70 3.90 -11.38
CA VAL A 68 -9.74 4.74 -12.59
C VAL A 68 -10.79 4.22 -13.59
N LEU A 69 -10.93 2.91 -13.74
CA LEU A 69 -11.97 2.31 -14.59
C LEU A 69 -13.38 2.53 -14.04
N MET A 70 -13.54 2.74 -12.73
CA MET A 70 -14.82 3.10 -12.11
C MET A 70 -15.18 4.59 -12.20
N GLY A 71 -14.30 5.42 -12.76
CA GLY A 71 -14.60 6.81 -13.04
C GLY A 71 -13.88 7.84 -12.17
N PHE A 72 -13.08 7.42 -11.19
CA PHE A 72 -12.23 8.34 -10.46
C PHE A 72 -11.11 8.85 -11.38
N LYS A 73 -11.07 10.17 -11.61
CA LYS A 73 -10.10 10.76 -12.53
C LYS A 73 -8.78 11.06 -11.82
N THR A 74 -8.83 11.67 -10.65
CA THR A 74 -7.64 12.12 -9.92
C THR A 74 -7.34 11.14 -8.79
N VAL A 75 -6.27 10.38 -8.97
CA VAL A 75 -5.80 9.37 -8.01
C VAL A 75 -4.32 9.63 -7.74
N HIS A 76 -3.98 9.89 -6.49
CA HIS A 76 -2.58 9.96 -6.06
C HIS A 76 -2.12 8.59 -5.57
N VAL A 77 -0.88 8.23 -5.83
CA VAL A 77 -0.30 6.97 -5.33
C VAL A 77 1.04 7.23 -4.64
N ILE A 78 1.17 6.76 -3.40
CA ILE A 78 2.43 6.81 -2.64
C ILE A 78 3.01 5.40 -2.58
N ASP A 79 4.25 5.25 -3.02
CA ASP A 79 5.06 4.04 -2.83
C ASP A 79 6.54 4.42 -2.99
N MET A 80 7.37 4.09 -2.00
CA MET A 80 8.79 4.44 -2.00
C MET A 80 9.68 3.37 -2.63
N ASP A 81 9.12 2.20 -2.96
CA ASP A 81 9.90 1.06 -3.42
C ASP A 81 10.21 1.14 -4.91
N THR A 82 11.30 0.48 -5.28
CA THR A 82 11.62 0.16 -6.67
C THR A 82 11.09 -1.22 -7.05
N ILE A 83 10.93 -1.42 -8.35
CA ILE A 83 10.45 -2.68 -8.91
C ILE A 83 11.60 -3.69 -8.89
N ASP A 84 11.34 -4.86 -8.32
CA ASP A 84 12.21 -6.04 -8.35
C ASP A 84 11.62 -7.12 -9.26
N ILE A 85 12.49 -7.98 -9.80
CA ILE A 85 12.07 -9.09 -10.67
C ILE A 85 11.08 -10.03 -9.98
N SER A 86 11.20 -10.20 -8.65
CA SER A 86 10.28 -10.99 -7.85
C SER A 86 8.88 -10.39 -7.71
N ASN A 87 8.71 -9.13 -8.06
CA ASN A 87 7.41 -8.46 -8.03
C ASN A 87 6.54 -8.80 -9.25
N LEU A 88 7.16 -9.16 -10.38
CA LEU A 88 6.50 -9.34 -11.68
C LEU A 88 5.50 -10.50 -11.71
N ASN A 89 5.56 -11.41 -10.75
CA ASN A 89 4.64 -12.53 -10.62
C ASN A 89 3.23 -12.12 -10.13
N ARG A 90 3.07 -10.92 -9.54
CA ARG A 90 1.79 -10.46 -8.96
C ARG A 90 1.51 -8.97 -9.13
N GLN A 91 2.46 -8.17 -9.58
CA GLN A 91 2.32 -6.72 -9.81
C GLN A 91 2.20 -6.45 -11.31
N PHE A 92 1.01 -6.64 -11.86
CA PHE A 92 0.77 -6.76 -13.30
C PHE A 92 0.89 -5.46 -14.11
N LEU A 93 1.04 -4.32 -13.45
CA LEU A 93 1.35 -3.06 -14.15
C LEU A 93 2.80 -2.99 -14.63
N PHE A 94 3.71 -3.80 -14.07
CA PHE A 94 5.14 -3.74 -14.31
C PHE A 94 5.61 -4.79 -15.32
N ARG A 95 6.71 -4.49 -15.98
CA ARG A 95 7.39 -5.36 -16.95
C ARG A 95 8.86 -5.51 -16.56
N GLN A 96 9.53 -6.48 -17.16
CA GLN A 96 10.95 -6.72 -16.91
C GLN A 96 11.82 -5.49 -17.24
N SER A 97 11.44 -4.69 -18.22
CA SER A 97 12.09 -3.42 -18.57
C SER A 97 11.99 -2.34 -17.47
N ASP A 98 11.06 -2.50 -16.53
CA ASP A 98 10.79 -1.53 -15.47
C ASP A 98 11.55 -1.83 -14.17
N VAL A 99 12.27 -2.96 -14.13
CA VAL A 99 13.05 -3.37 -12.96
C VAL A 99 14.07 -2.28 -12.60
N GLY A 100 14.08 -1.88 -11.33
CA GLY A 100 14.90 -0.79 -10.80
C GLY A 100 14.26 0.59 -10.83
N ARG A 101 13.13 0.77 -11.54
CA ARG A 101 12.35 2.02 -11.52
C ARG A 101 11.41 2.05 -10.31
N TYR A 102 10.96 3.23 -9.92
CA TYR A 102 10.01 3.40 -8.83
C TYR A 102 8.62 2.86 -9.18
N LYS A 103 8.02 2.11 -8.24
CA LYS A 103 6.70 1.49 -8.43
C LYS A 103 5.60 2.51 -8.69
N ALA A 104 5.55 3.59 -7.91
CA ALA A 104 4.54 4.64 -8.06
C ALA A 104 4.58 5.29 -9.44
N GLU A 105 5.78 5.61 -9.95
CA GLU A 105 5.96 6.23 -11.28
C GLU A 105 5.47 5.32 -12.41
N VAL A 106 5.96 4.09 -12.42
CA VAL A 106 5.61 3.14 -13.49
C VAL A 106 4.12 2.80 -13.47
N ALA A 107 3.52 2.67 -12.27
CA ALA A 107 2.08 2.44 -12.15
C ALA A 107 1.29 3.62 -12.71
N ALA A 108 1.67 4.86 -12.36
CA ALA A 108 1.01 6.07 -12.87
C ALA A 108 1.17 6.20 -14.40
N GLU A 109 2.37 6.01 -14.93
CA GLU A 109 2.61 6.03 -16.38
C GLU A 109 1.75 5.00 -17.13
N PHE A 110 1.70 3.77 -16.60
CA PHE A 110 0.92 2.70 -17.23
C PHE A 110 -0.57 3.04 -17.27
N ILE A 111 -1.14 3.47 -16.15
CA ILE A 111 -2.57 3.79 -16.04
C ILE A 111 -2.90 5.00 -16.91
N ASN A 112 -2.15 6.09 -16.82
CA ASN A 112 -2.39 7.31 -17.59
C ASN A 112 -2.30 7.08 -19.09
N LYS A 113 -1.35 6.23 -19.52
CA LYS A 113 -1.23 5.85 -20.93
C LYS A 113 -2.37 4.94 -21.39
N ARG A 114 -2.82 4.02 -20.54
CA ARG A 114 -3.80 2.99 -20.90
C ARG A 114 -5.23 3.50 -20.84
N ILE A 115 -5.53 4.44 -19.93
CA ILE A 115 -6.87 4.92 -19.67
C ILE A 115 -6.90 6.44 -19.95
N PRO A 116 -7.28 6.87 -21.16
CA PRO A 116 -7.33 8.28 -21.51
C PRO A 116 -8.23 9.07 -20.57
N GLY A 117 -7.80 10.27 -20.20
CA GLY A 117 -8.52 11.16 -19.29
C GLY A 117 -8.38 10.81 -17.80
N SER A 118 -7.51 9.87 -17.44
CA SER A 118 -7.07 9.67 -16.06
C SER A 118 -5.95 10.63 -15.68
N ASN A 119 -5.81 10.88 -14.38
CA ASN A 119 -4.74 11.68 -13.80
C ASN A 119 -4.24 10.96 -12.54
N VAL A 120 -3.37 9.97 -12.74
CA VAL A 120 -2.68 9.29 -11.64
C VAL A 120 -1.38 10.02 -11.37
N VAL A 121 -1.22 10.53 -10.15
CA VAL A 121 -0.07 11.33 -9.71
C VAL A 121 0.81 10.49 -8.78
N PRO A 122 2.05 10.19 -9.16
CA PRO A 122 2.96 9.38 -8.36
C PRO A 122 3.71 10.19 -7.31
N HIS A 123 4.00 9.56 -6.17
CA HIS A 123 4.84 10.08 -5.10
C HIS A 123 5.82 8.98 -4.64
N ASN A 124 7.11 9.21 -4.89
CA ASN A 124 8.20 8.26 -4.55
C ASN A 124 8.81 8.61 -3.20
N CYS A 125 8.03 8.47 -2.15
CA CYS A 125 8.44 8.88 -0.82
C CYS A 125 7.72 8.06 0.25
N MET A 126 8.10 8.25 1.49
CA MET A 126 7.38 7.69 2.62
C MET A 126 6.09 8.47 2.88
N ILE A 127 5.10 7.80 3.47
CA ILE A 127 3.85 8.45 3.89
C ILE A 127 4.11 9.54 4.95
N GLN A 128 5.19 9.43 5.70
CA GLN A 128 5.62 10.39 6.73
C GLN A 128 6.21 11.69 6.18
N ASP A 129 6.55 11.73 4.89
CA ASP A 129 7.16 12.91 4.26
C ASP A 129 6.14 14.02 3.96
N PHE A 130 4.85 13.73 4.13
CA PHE A 130 3.75 14.68 3.92
C PHE A 130 3.12 15.12 5.23
N ASP A 131 2.60 16.34 5.21
CA ASP A 131 1.90 16.99 6.31
C ASP A 131 0.38 16.83 6.26
N GLU A 132 -0.31 17.43 7.24
CA GLU A 132 -1.78 17.43 7.34
C GLU A 132 -2.44 18.12 6.16
N GLU A 133 -1.82 19.18 5.59
CA GLU A 133 -2.36 19.90 4.45
C GLU A 133 -2.43 19.00 3.21
N PHE A 134 -1.41 18.18 2.99
CA PHE A 134 -1.42 17.20 1.91
C PHE A 134 -2.54 16.18 2.09
N TYR A 135 -2.72 15.60 3.29
CA TYR A 135 -3.72 14.58 3.51
C TYR A 135 -5.15 15.12 3.49
N SER A 136 -5.38 16.35 3.96
CA SER A 136 -6.69 16.99 4.03
C SER A 136 -7.35 17.23 2.66
N GLN A 137 -6.58 17.21 1.57
CA GLN A 137 -7.15 17.40 0.22
C GLN A 137 -7.87 16.16 -0.34
N PHE A 138 -7.73 14.99 0.29
CA PHE A 138 -8.30 13.74 -0.21
C PHE A 138 -9.68 13.47 0.37
N HIS A 139 -10.54 12.85 -0.44
CA HIS A 139 -11.90 12.46 -0.08
C HIS A 139 -11.99 11.00 0.36
N LEU A 140 -10.97 10.21 0.03
CA LEU A 140 -10.86 8.78 0.37
C LEU A 140 -9.39 8.37 0.35
N ILE A 141 -8.99 7.58 1.34
CA ILE A 141 -7.68 6.92 1.36
C ILE A 141 -7.89 5.42 1.23
N VAL A 142 -7.17 4.79 0.30
CA VAL A 142 -7.22 3.35 0.04
C VAL A 142 -5.85 2.76 0.31
N CYS A 143 -5.77 1.83 1.26
CA CYS A 143 -4.52 1.23 1.71
C CYS A 143 -4.33 -0.18 1.16
N GLY A 144 -3.23 -0.37 0.44
CA GLY A 144 -2.69 -1.67 0.04
C GLY A 144 -1.35 -1.95 0.72
N LEU A 145 -1.27 -1.70 2.02
CA LEU A 145 -0.06 -1.76 2.83
C LEU A 145 0.28 -3.19 3.26
N ASP A 146 1.56 -3.46 3.46
CA ASP A 146 2.09 -4.72 4.00
C ASP A 146 2.56 -4.60 5.46
N SER A 147 2.59 -3.39 6.03
CA SER A 147 3.12 -3.09 7.36
C SER A 147 2.03 -2.58 8.31
N ILE A 148 2.00 -3.15 9.51
CA ILE A 148 1.15 -2.67 10.61
C ILE A 148 1.58 -1.26 11.05
N VAL A 149 2.89 -0.99 11.05
CA VAL A 149 3.43 0.32 11.42
C VAL A 149 2.92 1.42 10.49
N ALA A 150 2.94 1.18 9.18
CA ALA A 150 2.40 2.12 8.20
C ALA A 150 0.88 2.32 8.35
N ARG A 151 0.13 1.22 8.62
CA ARG A 151 -1.31 1.30 8.91
C ARG A 151 -1.62 2.14 10.14
N ARG A 152 -0.85 1.96 11.22
CA ARG A 152 -0.99 2.74 12.44
C ARG A 152 -0.69 4.21 12.21
N TRP A 153 0.35 4.49 11.44
CA TRP A 153 0.74 5.86 11.14
C TRP A 153 -0.35 6.62 10.38
N ILE A 154 -0.84 6.05 9.25
CA ILE A 154 -1.91 6.70 8.48
C ILE A 154 -3.22 6.81 9.27
N ASN A 155 -3.52 5.83 10.11
CA ASN A 155 -4.65 5.91 11.04
C ASN A 155 -4.50 7.09 11.99
N GLY A 156 -3.32 7.30 12.59
CA GLY A 156 -3.02 8.45 13.44
C GLY A 156 -3.16 9.77 12.68
N MET A 157 -2.63 9.85 11.47
CA MET A 157 -2.71 11.03 10.62
C MET A 157 -4.17 11.43 10.34
N VAL A 158 -5.01 10.52 9.90
CA VAL A 158 -6.42 10.87 9.60
C VAL A 158 -7.23 11.18 10.86
N MET A 159 -6.84 10.63 12.01
CA MET A 159 -7.45 10.97 13.30
C MET A 159 -7.07 12.39 13.75
N SER A 160 -5.86 12.87 13.45
CA SER A 160 -5.44 14.25 13.77
C SER A 160 -6.14 15.31 12.93
N LEU A 161 -6.65 14.93 11.74
CA LEU A 161 -7.40 15.84 10.88
C LEU A 161 -8.84 16.10 11.32
N LEU A 162 -9.35 15.31 12.28
CA LEU A 162 -10.72 15.48 12.75
C LEU A 162 -10.88 16.78 13.51
N ASP A 163 -11.94 17.50 13.17
CA ASP A 163 -12.33 18.75 13.85
C ASP A 163 -13.77 18.65 14.32
N TYR A 164 -14.11 19.42 15.36
CA TYR A 164 -15.38 19.36 16.03
C TYR A 164 -15.96 20.76 16.13
N ASP A 165 -17.27 20.87 16.10
CA ASP A 165 -17.96 22.13 16.32
C ASP A 165 -18.00 22.54 17.81
N GLU A 166 -18.62 23.69 18.07
CA GLU A 166 -18.74 24.24 19.45
C GLU A 166 -19.56 23.33 20.39
N ASP A 167 -20.42 22.48 19.84
CA ASP A 167 -21.24 21.51 20.58
C ASP A 167 -20.53 20.16 20.74
N GLY A 168 -19.32 20.01 20.21
CA GLY A 168 -18.53 18.78 20.24
C GLY A 168 -18.98 17.74 19.21
N ALA A 169 -19.76 18.11 18.21
CA ALA A 169 -20.13 17.22 17.12
C ALA A 169 -19.05 17.22 16.03
N LEU A 170 -18.76 16.03 15.50
CA LEU A 170 -17.73 15.84 14.46
C LEU A 170 -18.11 16.58 13.18
N LEU A 171 -17.21 17.43 12.70
CA LEU A 171 -17.38 18.10 11.41
C LEU A 171 -17.11 17.12 10.26
N GLN A 172 -18.18 16.66 9.60
CA GLN A 172 -18.10 15.65 8.54
C GLN A 172 -17.15 15.99 7.40
N LYS A 173 -16.91 17.28 7.14
CA LYS A 173 -15.95 17.74 6.11
C LYS A 173 -14.50 17.36 6.41
N THR A 174 -14.17 17.08 7.67
CA THR A 174 -12.83 16.69 8.12
C THR A 174 -12.65 15.15 8.19
N LEU A 175 -13.73 14.41 8.00
CA LEU A 175 -13.72 12.97 8.02
C LEU A 175 -13.27 12.42 6.67
N ILE A 176 -12.07 11.82 6.63
CA ILE A 176 -11.55 11.13 5.45
C ILE A 176 -11.64 9.63 5.69
N PRO A 177 -12.54 8.91 5.00
CA PRO A 177 -12.64 7.46 5.13
C PRO A 177 -11.35 6.75 4.69
N ILE A 178 -11.00 5.67 5.39
CA ILE A 178 -9.95 4.74 4.97
C ILE A 178 -10.61 3.44 4.54
N VAL A 179 -10.23 2.94 3.37
CA VAL A 179 -10.48 1.55 2.95
C VAL A 179 -9.16 0.80 3.04
N ASP A 180 -9.04 -0.08 4.02
CA ASP A 180 -7.83 -0.87 4.25
C ASP A 180 -8.01 -2.28 3.73
N GLY A 181 -7.06 -2.75 2.91
CA GLY A 181 -6.99 -4.09 2.39
C GLY A 181 -5.67 -4.77 2.73
N GLY A 182 -5.75 -6.07 2.98
CA GLY A 182 -4.56 -6.89 3.22
C GLY A 182 -4.75 -8.31 2.73
N THR A 183 -3.65 -8.92 2.26
CA THR A 183 -3.64 -10.31 1.81
C THR A 183 -2.46 -11.05 2.46
N GLU A 184 -2.69 -12.29 2.85
CA GLU A 184 -1.68 -13.21 3.33
C GLU A 184 -1.98 -14.61 2.80
N GLY A 185 -1.17 -15.07 1.83
CA GLY A 185 -1.42 -16.31 1.10
C GLY A 185 -2.79 -16.28 0.41
N PHE A 186 -3.65 -17.25 0.71
CA PHE A 186 -5.01 -17.34 0.17
C PHE A 186 -6.08 -16.67 1.06
N LYS A 187 -5.67 -15.97 2.11
CA LYS A 187 -6.55 -15.21 2.98
C LYS A 187 -6.40 -13.72 2.71
N GLY A 188 -7.48 -12.99 2.92
CA GLY A 188 -7.46 -11.55 2.81
C GLY A 188 -8.53 -10.92 3.68
N ASN A 189 -8.38 -9.65 3.96
CA ASN A 189 -9.37 -8.84 4.62
C ASN A 189 -9.54 -7.50 3.89
N ALA A 190 -10.70 -6.92 4.05
CA ALA A 190 -10.98 -5.55 3.66
C ALA A 190 -11.90 -4.94 4.71
N ARG A 191 -11.65 -3.68 5.06
CA ARG A 191 -12.48 -2.95 6.02
C ARG A 191 -12.57 -1.49 5.64
N VAL A 192 -13.65 -0.86 6.07
CA VAL A 192 -13.85 0.58 6.00
C VAL A 192 -13.72 1.15 7.41
N ILE A 193 -12.90 2.17 7.54
CA ILE A 193 -12.71 2.93 8.78
C ILE A 193 -13.22 4.34 8.54
N LEU A 194 -14.21 4.74 9.31
CA LEU A 194 -14.67 6.12 9.41
C LEU A 194 -14.03 6.69 10.69
N PRO A 195 -12.99 7.54 10.56
CA PRO A 195 -12.27 8.09 11.71
C PRO A 195 -13.24 8.76 12.70
N GLY A 196 -13.08 8.44 13.98
CA GLY A 196 -13.96 8.95 15.04
C GLY A 196 -15.34 8.30 15.16
N ILE A 197 -15.75 7.45 14.17
CA ILE A 197 -17.09 6.83 14.15
C ILE A 197 -17.01 5.31 14.30
N THR A 198 -16.12 4.65 13.54
CA THR A 198 -15.98 3.18 13.57
C THR A 198 -14.68 2.76 14.25
N ALA A 199 -14.57 1.46 14.56
CA ALA A 199 -13.33 0.90 15.09
C ALA A 199 -12.17 1.15 14.10
N CYS A 200 -11.09 1.75 14.61
CA CYS A 200 -9.89 2.07 13.83
C CYS A 200 -8.84 0.95 13.90
N ILE A 201 -7.65 1.17 13.31
CA ILE A 201 -6.53 0.22 13.33
C ILE A 201 -6.14 -0.12 14.78
N GLU A 202 -5.98 0.90 15.64
CA GLU A 202 -5.60 0.71 17.06
C GLU A 202 -6.63 -0.12 17.84
N CYS A 203 -7.93 0.07 17.56
CA CYS A 203 -8.99 -0.72 18.21
C CYS A 203 -8.95 -2.20 17.84
N THR A 204 -8.25 -2.57 16.79
CA THR A 204 -8.27 -3.92 16.21
C THR A 204 -6.87 -4.53 16.06
N LEU A 205 -5.86 -3.97 16.75
CA LEU A 205 -4.49 -4.47 16.68
C LEU A 205 -4.36 -5.95 17.03
N ASP A 206 -5.10 -6.39 18.03
CA ASP A 206 -5.10 -7.79 18.51
C ASP A 206 -5.63 -8.78 17.44
N LEU A 207 -6.31 -8.30 16.41
CA LEU A 207 -6.78 -9.13 15.29
C LEU A 207 -5.68 -9.39 14.26
N PHE A 208 -4.58 -8.63 14.29
CA PHE A 208 -3.43 -8.91 13.46
C PHE A 208 -2.60 -10.00 14.14
N PRO A 209 -2.35 -11.13 13.46
CA PRO A 209 -1.45 -12.14 14.00
C PRO A 209 -0.07 -11.52 14.21
N PRO A 210 0.68 -11.95 15.24
CA PRO A 210 2.07 -11.57 15.35
C PRO A 210 2.77 -11.91 14.03
N GLN A 211 3.51 -10.96 13.48
CA GLN A 211 4.16 -11.12 12.18
C GLN A 211 5.33 -12.09 12.35
N VAL A 212 5.05 -13.38 12.23
CA VAL A 212 6.03 -14.47 12.39
C VAL A 212 6.76 -14.75 11.07
N ASN A 213 6.14 -14.41 9.93
CA ASN A 213 6.69 -14.61 8.60
C ASN A 213 6.74 -13.31 7.82
N PHE A 214 7.91 -12.99 7.30
CA PHE A 214 8.09 -11.86 6.41
C PHE A 214 8.08 -12.32 4.95
N PRO A 215 7.56 -11.49 4.00
CA PRO A 215 7.62 -11.81 2.57
C PRO A 215 9.07 -12.06 2.14
N LEU A 216 9.32 -13.14 1.40
CA LEU A 216 10.66 -13.48 0.91
C LEU A 216 11.32 -12.35 0.11
N CYS A 217 10.53 -11.60 -0.67
CA CYS A 217 11.02 -10.43 -1.38
C CYS A 217 11.54 -9.33 -0.43
N THR A 218 10.86 -9.11 0.69
CA THR A 218 11.28 -8.11 1.69
C THR A 218 12.59 -8.52 2.34
N ILE A 219 12.69 -9.76 2.86
CA ILE A 219 13.90 -10.21 3.53
C ILE A 219 15.11 -10.35 2.59
N ALA A 220 14.86 -10.74 1.33
CA ALA A 220 15.93 -10.95 0.35
C ALA A 220 16.44 -9.64 -0.26
N HIS A 221 15.55 -8.70 -0.60
CA HIS A 221 15.92 -7.55 -1.44
C HIS A 221 15.78 -6.20 -0.74
N THR A 222 14.75 -6.02 0.10
CA THR A 222 14.45 -4.72 0.72
C THR A 222 14.20 -4.84 2.23
N PRO A 223 15.14 -5.41 3.01
CA PRO A 223 14.97 -5.48 4.46
C PRO A 223 14.95 -4.06 5.04
N ARG A 224 14.01 -3.82 5.96
CA ARG A 224 13.76 -2.52 6.59
C ARG A 224 13.86 -2.59 8.12
N LEU A 225 13.91 -3.78 8.67
CA LEU A 225 13.95 -4.06 10.10
C LEU A 225 15.06 -5.06 10.40
N PRO A 226 15.66 -5.03 11.59
CA PRO A 226 16.65 -6.03 12.03
C PRO A 226 16.13 -7.46 11.90
N GLU A 227 14.85 -7.68 12.22
CA GLU A 227 14.18 -8.98 12.12
C GLU A 227 14.21 -9.55 10.69
N HIS A 228 14.16 -8.70 9.67
CA HIS A 228 14.28 -9.13 8.28
C HIS A 228 15.66 -9.69 7.97
N CYS A 229 16.71 -9.16 8.62
CA CYS A 229 18.07 -9.67 8.46
C CYS A 229 18.25 -11.02 9.15
N VAL A 230 17.63 -11.21 10.33
CA VAL A 230 17.62 -12.48 11.04
C VAL A 230 16.88 -13.55 10.23
N GLU A 231 15.70 -13.21 9.69
CA GLU A 231 14.92 -14.14 8.86
C GLU A 231 15.63 -14.46 7.52
N TYR A 232 16.34 -13.49 6.93
CA TYR A 232 17.19 -13.76 5.76
C TYR A 232 18.24 -14.82 6.06
N VAL A 233 18.94 -14.69 7.18
CA VAL A 233 19.97 -15.64 7.60
C VAL A 233 19.35 -17.01 7.87
N ARG A 234 18.22 -17.04 8.57
CA ARG A 234 17.52 -18.27 8.95
C ARG A 234 16.97 -19.06 7.76
N LEU A 235 16.29 -18.38 6.84
CA LEU A 235 15.54 -19.03 5.76
C LEU A 235 16.34 -19.20 4.47
N LEU A 236 17.31 -18.32 4.20
CA LEU A 236 18.03 -18.31 2.92
C LEU A 236 19.51 -18.64 3.07
N LEU A 237 20.18 -18.11 4.09
CA LEU A 237 21.63 -18.27 4.24
C LEU A 237 22.00 -19.58 4.94
N TRP A 238 21.29 -19.93 6.02
CA TRP A 238 21.52 -21.15 6.77
C TRP A 238 21.45 -22.42 5.90
N PRO A 239 20.39 -22.65 5.10
CA PRO A 239 20.35 -23.84 4.23
C PRO A 239 21.39 -23.80 3.13
N LYS A 240 21.85 -22.62 2.71
CA LYS A 240 22.83 -22.46 1.64
C LYS A 240 24.26 -22.68 2.10
N GLU A 241 24.64 -22.12 3.25
CA GLU A 241 26.00 -22.20 3.77
C GLU A 241 26.25 -23.47 4.58
N ASN A 242 25.19 -24.07 5.15
CA ASN A 242 25.22 -25.31 5.92
C ASN A 242 26.33 -25.34 6.96
N PRO A 243 26.42 -24.34 7.88
CA PRO A 243 27.65 -24.03 8.61
C PRO A 243 28.12 -25.10 9.59
N PHE A 244 27.25 -26.04 9.98
CA PHE A 244 27.53 -27.05 11.01
C PHE A 244 27.30 -28.49 10.52
N SER A 245 27.08 -28.68 9.22
CA SER A 245 26.95 -30.02 8.61
C SER A 245 28.17 -30.37 7.77
N ASN A 246 28.38 -31.65 7.51
CA ASN A 246 29.43 -32.10 6.62
C ASN A 246 29.09 -31.86 5.13
N GLU A 247 30.11 -31.77 4.28
CA GLU A 247 29.88 -31.62 2.83
C GLU A 247 29.01 -32.76 2.28
N GLY A 248 27.88 -32.40 1.66
CA GLY A 248 26.94 -33.35 1.03
C GLY A 248 25.80 -33.82 1.92
N GLU A 249 25.70 -33.33 3.15
CA GLU A 249 24.55 -33.56 4.05
C GLU A 249 23.56 -32.41 3.96
N ASP A 250 22.29 -32.70 4.24
CA ASP A 250 21.25 -31.66 4.39
C ASP A 250 21.60 -30.75 5.58
N ALA A 251 21.19 -29.46 5.47
CA ALA A 251 21.45 -28.52 6.54
C ALA A 251 20.77 -28.96 7.84
N LEU A 252 21.54 -28.95 8.93
CA LEU A 252 21.02 -29.24 10.25
C LEU A 252 19.89 -28.25 10.62
N PRO A 253 18.82 -28.70 11.29
CA PRO A 253 17.83 -27.80 11.82
C PRO A 253 18.46 -26.84 12.83
N ILE A 254 18.03 -25.59 12.82
CA ILE A 254 18.48 -24.58 13.78
C ILE A 254 18.03 -25.03 15.17
N ASP A 255 18.97 -25.13 16.10
CA ASP A 255 18.71 -25.35 17.51
C ASP A 255 18.85 -24.02 18.26
N GLY A 256 17.76 -23.56 18.85
CA GLY A 256 17.71 -22.30 19.62
C GLY A 256 18.43 -22.38 20.97
N ASP A 257 18.74 -23.58 21.44
CA ASP A 257 19.47 -23.83 22.69
C ASP A 257 20.98 -24.01 22.46
N ASP A 258 21.42 -24.12 21.20
CA ASP A 258 22.85 -24.19 20.85
C ASP A 258 23.45 -22.78 20.71
N PRO A 259 24.38 -22.38 21.59
CA PRO A 259 25.02 -21.06 21.53
C PRO A 259 25.81 -20.83 20.22
N GLN A 260 26.33 -21.87 19.56
CA GLN A 260 27.07 -21.73 18.32
C GLN A 260 26.13 -21.35 17.15
N HIS A 261 24.96 -21.98 17.08
CA HIS A 261 23.92 -21.64 16.11
C HIS A 261 23.46 -20.20 16.27
N ILE A 262 23.14 -19.78 17.50
CA ILE A 262 22.69 -18.42 17.81
C ILE A 262 23.77 -17.39 17.49
N THR A 263 25.02 -17.64 17.88
CA THR A 263 26.12 -16.72 17.60
C THR A 263 26.32 -16.55 16.10
N TRP A 264 26.34 -17.64 15.34
CA TRP A 264 26.47 -17.57 13.88
C TRP A 264 25.33 -16.79 13.21
N ILE A 265 24.08 -17.07 13.61
CA ILE A 265 22.92 -16.34 13.09
C ILE A 265 23.04 -14.85 13.41
N PHE A 266 23.44 -14.50 14.63
CA PHE A 266 23.59 -13.11 15.04
C PHE A 266 24.67 -12.39 14.20
N GLU A 267 25.86 -12.97 14.09
CA GLU A 267 26.97 -12.39 13.32
C GLU A 267 26.59 -12.17 11.85
N LYS A 268 25.97 -13.18 11.21
CA LYS A 268 25.51 -13.08 9.82
C LYS A 268 24.37 -12.07 9.65
N SER A 269 23.50 -11.92 10.64
CA SER A 269 22.44 -10.91 10.63
C SER A 269 23.00 -9.49 10.71
N VAL A 270 24.03 -9.27 11.53
CA VAL A 270 24.76 -8.00 11.62
C VAL A 270 25.48 -7.69 10.29
N GLU A 271 26.16 -8.68 9.70
CA GLU A 271 26.79 -8.54 8.39
C GLU A 271 25.75 -8.10 7.33
N ARG A 272 24.58 -8.75 7.33
CA ARG A 272 23.49 -8.42 6.42
C ARG A 272 22.94 -7.01 6.64
N ALA A 273 22.73 -6.61 7.88
CA ALA A 273 22.26 -5.26 8.23
C ALA A 273 23.23 -4.18 7.74
N ASN A 274 24.53 -4.40 7.93
CA ASN A 274 25.55 -3.48 7.44
C ASN A 274 25.53 -3.35 5.90
N GLN A 275 25.31 -4.46 5.18
CA GLN A 275 25.18 -4.45 3.72
C GLN A 275 24.00 -3.58 3.24
N VAL A 276 22.89 -3.60 3.96
CA VAL A 276 21.68 -2.87 3.62
C VAL A 276 21.54 -1.55 4.36
N LYS A 277 22.56 -1.13 5.11
CA LYS A 277 22.61 0.14 5.87
C LYS A 277 21.51 0.27 6.94
N LEU A 278 21.13 -0.83 7.56
CA LEU A 278 20.25 -0.82 8.73
C LEU A 278 21.09 -0.72 10.01
N GLU A 279 20.68 0.17 10.92
CA GLU A 279 21.31 0.22 12.25
C GLU A 279 20.70 -0.87 13.13
N PHE A 280 21.52 -1.78 13.63
CA PHE A 280 21.18 -2.64 14.77
C PHE A 280 21.29 -1.77 16.03
N ALA A 281 20.16 -1.54 16.71
CA ALA A 281 20.21 -0.96 18.03
C ALA A 281 21.12 -1.83 18.93
N SER A 282 22.12 -1.19 19.52
CA SER A 282 22.95 -1.86 20.52
C SER A 282 22.05 -2.34 21.66
N MET A 283 21.83 -3.65 21.75
CA MET A 283 21.25 -4.27 22.94
C MET A 283 22.19 -4.15 24.13
#